data_fb40f01fc3225d3189b1098f68248036
#
_entry.id   fb40f01fc3225d3189b1098f68248036
#
_cell.length_a   1.000
_cell.length_b   1.000
_cell.length_c   1.000
_cell.angle_alpha   90.00
_cell.angle_beta   90.00
_cell.angle_gamma   90.00
#
_symmetry.space_group_name_H-M   'P 1'
#
loop_
_entity.id
_entity.type
_entity.pdbx_description
1 polymer ?
#
loop_
_entity_poly.entity_id
_entity_poly.type
_entity_poly.pdbx_seq_one_letter_code
_entity_poly.pdbx_strand_id
1 'polypeptide(L)'
;MVDIKSMTLEEMGEYLRQLGEPTFRAKQVFSWLHQGARSFDEMSNLSKALRAKLAATCRITAPTVVRKQESRLDGTIKYLWELQDGNCIETVLMQYHHGNTVCISSQVGCRMGCAFCASTIAGRVRDLAPSEMLDQVLFTQMDSGREISNIVLMGIGEPLDNRDNVLKFLGLVNHPDGMHIGMRHISLSTCGVIPGIEFLAQQHLQLTLSVSLHAPDSETRSRIMPVNRKYDVEELFAACHRYFQATGRRSLGGDIDASCGQLRRKAMEEKEGAGEP
;
A
#
# COMPACT_ATOMS: atom_id res chain seq x y z
N MET A 1 19.79 -10.76 -10.53
CA MET A 1 20.09 -10.46 -9.12
C MET A 1 18.77 -10.50 -8.34
N VAL A 2 18.79 -11.14 -7.17
CA VAL A 2 17.61 -11.30 -6.31
C VAL A 2 17.33 -9.97 -5.56
N ASP A 3 16.08 -9.57 -5.49
CA ASP A 3 15.67 -8.44 -4.66
C ASP A 3 15.57 -8.87 -3.19
N ILE A 4 16.64 -8.63 -2.44
CA ILE A 4 16.76 -9.10 -1.06
C ILE A 4 15.82 -8.36 -0.08
N LYS A 5 15.43 -7.12 -0.39
CA LYS A 5 14.52 -6.34 0.46
C LYS A 5 13.07 -6.82 0.35
N SER A 6 12.73 -7.55 -0.71
CA SER A 6 11.43 -8.23 -0.85
C SER A 6 11.31 -9.54 -0.08
N MET A 7 12.39 -10.03 0.53
CA MET A 7 12.37 -11.28 1.31
C MET A 7 11.82 -11.05 2.72
N THR A 8 11.01 -12.01 3.19
CA THR A 8 10.72 -12.11 4.63
C THR A 8 11.99 -12.50 5.40
N LEU A 9 11.96 -12.37 6.72
CA LEU A 9 13.12 -12.75 7.53
C LEU A 9 13.44 -14.25 7.39
N GLU A 10 12.42 -15.10 7.27
CA GLU A 10 12.54 -16.54 7.05
C GLU A 10 13.15 -16.85 5.69
N GLU A 11 12.63 -16.24 4.60
CA GLU A 11 13.17 -16.39 3.25
C GLU A 11 14.63 -15.93 3.16
N MET A 12 14.95 -14.83 3.85
CA MET A 12 16.32 -14.32 3.92
C MET A 12 17.24 -15.28 4.67
N GLY A 13 16.75 -15.89 5.75
CA GLY A 13 17.47 -16.94 6.48
C GLY A 13 17.79 -18.16 5.62
N GLU A 14 16.80 -18.61 4.85
CA GLU A 14 16.96 -19.72 3.91
C GLU A 14 17.95 -19.37 2.78
N TYR A 15 17.82 -18.16 2.23
CA TYR A 15 18.75 -17.68 1.19
C TYR A 15 20.21 -17.61 1.67
N LEU A 16 20.44 -17.08 2.88
CA LEU A 16 21.78 -17.04 3.46
C LEU A 16 22.33 -18.42 3.74
N ARG A 17 21.50 -19.38 4.16
CA ARG A 17 21.90 -20.78 4.33
C ARG A 17 22.39 -21.40 3.01
N GLN A 18 21.73 -21.10 1.91
CA GLN A 18 22.14 -21.54 0.56
C GLN A 18 23.49 -20.93 0.14
N LEU A 19 23.81 -19.72 0.63
CA LEU A 19 25.12 -19.08 0.44
C LEU A 19 26.21 -19.59 1.39
N GLY A 20 25.90 -20.59 2.24
CA GLY A 20 26.81 -21.13 3.25
C GLY A 20 27.02 -20.21 4.46
N GLU A 21 26.07 -19.29 4.71
CA GLU A 21 26.15 -18.35 5.82
C GLU A 21 25.16 -18.71 6.96
N PRO A 22 25.50 -18.43 8.22
CA PRO A 22 24.61 -18.69 9.33
C PRO A 22 23.29 -17.90 9.25
N THR A 23 22.17 -18.56 9.55
CA THR A 23 20.81 -17.97 9.45
C THR A 23 20.59 -16.75 10.32
N PHE A 24 21.29 -16.64 11.48
CA PHE A 24 21.17 -15.46 12.35
C PHE A 24 21.64 -14.16 11.68
N ARG A 25 22.44 -14.25 10.60
CA ARG A 25 22.85 -13.10 9.79
C ARG A 25 21.65 -12.45 9.07
N ALA A 26 20.59 -13.23 8.82
CA ALA A 26 19.36 -12.69 8.20
C ALA A 26 18.79 -11.51 9.01
N LYS A 27 18.72 -11.62 10.32
CA LYS A 27 18.24 -10.53 11.19
C LYS A 27 19.10 -9.27 11.06
N GLN A 28 20.42 -9.42 10.91
CA GLN A 28 21.32 -8.28 10.74
C GLN A 28 21.09 -7.60 9.39
N VAL A 29 21.02 -8.37 8.29
CA VAL A 29 20.73 -7.84 6.95
C VAL A 29 19.36 -7.19 6.91
N PHE A 30 18.33 -7.87 7.44
CA PHE A 30 16.96 -7.37 7.50
C PHE A 30 16.87 -6.02 8.21
N SER A 31 17.49 -5.91 9.38
CA SER A 31 17.52 -4.66 10.15
C SER A 31 18.17 -3.51 9.37
N TRP A 32 19.30 -3.75 8.68
CA TRP A 32 19.94 -2.75 7.84
C TRP A 32 19.04 -2.27 6.70
N LEU A 33 18.36 -3.21 6.01
CA LEU A 33 17.45 -2.88 4.92
C LEU A 33 16.26 -2.04 5.39
N HIS A 34 15.71 -2.36 6.56
CA HIS A 34 14.61 -1.62 7.17
C HIS A 34 15.04 -0.30 7.86
N GLN A 35 16.35 -0.06 7.99
CA GLN A 35 16.93 1.22 8.37
C GLN A 35 17.32 2.09 7.16
N GLY A 36 17.10 1.62 5.95
CA GLY A 36 17.28 2.38 4.73
C GLY A 36 18.65 2.23 4.07
N ALA A 37 19.43 1.18 4.40
CA ALA A 37 20.67 0.88 3.71
C ALA A 37 20.45 0.77 2.19
N ARG A 38 21.26 1.48 1.43
CA ARG A 38 21.21 1.53 -0.05
C ARG A 38 22.27 0.64 -0.70
N SER A 39 23.27 0.23 0.09
CA SER A 39 24.35 -0.66 -0.36
C SER A 39 24.73 -1.65 0.75
N PHE A 40 25.31 -2.79 0.33
CA PHE A 40 25.83 -3.76 1.29
C PHE A 40 27.07 -3.22 2.03
N ASP A 41 27.77 -2.23 1.49
CA ASP A 41 28.93 -1.64 2.13
C ASP A 41 28.62 -0.86 3.39
N GLU A 42 27.39 -0.36 3.52
CA GLU A 42 26.89 0.31 4.72
C GLU A 42 26.74 -0.65 5.90
N MET A 43 26.56 -1.96 5.65
CA MET A 43 26.30 -3.00 6.65
C MET A 43 27.56 -3.34 7.43
N SER A 44 28.05 -2.42 8.29
CA SER A 44 29.36 -2.47 8.93
C SER A 44 29.58 -3.64 9.88
N ASN A 45 28.52 -4.22 10.45
CA ASN A 45 28.55 -5.40 11.32
C ASN A 45 28.58 -6.74 10.56
N LEU A 46 28.56 -6.71 9.22
CA LEU A 46 28.75 -7.88 8.37
C LEU A 46 30.20 -7.98 7.90
N SER A 47 30.70 -9.22 7.76
CA SER A 47 32.06 -9.44 7.19
C SER A 47 32.15 -8.93 5.75
N LYS A 48 33.33 -8.49 5.35
CA LYS A 48 33.59 -8.08 3.95
C LYS A 48 33.23 -9.19 2.94
N ALA A 49 33.54 -10.45 3.31
CA ALA A 49 33.24 -11.61 2.47
C ALA A 49 31.71 -11.78 2.27
N LEU A 50 30.90 -11.66 3.32
CA LEU A 50 29.45 -11.75 3.20
C LEU A 50 28.89 -10.58 2.38
N ARG A 51 29.34 -9.35 2.62
CA ARG A 51 28.91 -8.18 1.82
C ARG A 51 29.20 -8.38 0.33
N ALA A 52 30.40 -8.90 0.00
CA ALA A 52 30.77 -9.19 -1.39
C ALA A 52 29.89 -10.31 -2.00
N LYS A 53 29.58 -11.39 -1.26
CA LYS A 53 28.66 -12.45 -1.71
C LYS A 53 27.27 -11.87 -2.00
N LEU A 54 26.73 -11.04 -1.10
CA LEU A 54 25.43 -10.41 -1.27
C LEU A 54 25.42 -9.46 -2.48
N ALA A 55 26.44 -8.61 -2.62
CA ALA A 55 26.57 -7.70 -3.75
C ALA A 55 26.66 -8.41 -5.12
N ALA A 56 27.23 -9.62 -5.15
CA ALA A 56 27.33 -10.42 -6.37
C ALA A 56 26.00 -11.09 -6.78
N THR A 57 25.12 -11.37 -5.83
CA THR A 57 23.91 -12.18 -6.06
C THR A 57 22.60 -11.41 -5.87
N CYS A 58 22.62 -10.36 -5.06
CA CYS A 58 21.43 -9.57 -4.69
C CYS A 58 21.52 -8.13 -5.18
N ARG A 59 20.37 -7.49 -5.22
CA ARG A 59 20.22 -6.04 -5.34
C ARG A 59 19.40 -5.50 -4.15
N ILE A 60 19.66 -4.25 -3.81
CA ILE A 60 18.85 -3.48 -2.88
C ILE A 60 18.07 -2.44 -3.69
N THR A 61 16.75 -2.41 -3.56
CA THR A 61 15.93 -1.35 -4.15
C THR A 61 16.12 -0.06 -3.36
N ALA A 62 16.17 1.05 -4.07
CA ALA A 62 16.17 2.39 -3.47
C ALA A 62 15.68 3.38 -4.52
N PRO A 63 14.53 4.03 -4.32
CA PRO A 63 14.01 5.00 -5.25
C PRO A 63 14.78 6.32 -5.16
N THR A 64 14.71 7.11 -6.23
CA THR A 64 15.29 8.46 -6.30
C THR A 64 14.17 9.49 -6.34
N VAL A 65 14.32 10.59 -5.60
CA VAL A 65 13.37 11.72 -5.66
C VAL A 65 13.55 12.47 -6.96
N VAL A 66 12.57 12.41 -7.85
CA VAL A 66 12.52 13.25 -9.07
C VAL A 66 11.91 14.61 -8.76
N ARG A 67 10.86 14.62 -7.95
CA ARG A 67 10.17 15.85 -7.54
C ARG A 67 9.60 15.70 -6.14
N LYS A 68 9.73 16.77 -5.36
CA LYS A 68 9.10 16.94 -4.05
C LYS A 68 8.31 18.24 -4.07
N GLN A 69 7.05 18.17 -3.66
CA GLN A 69 6.17 19.32 -3.53
C GLN A 69 5.62 19.35 -2.10
N GLU A 70 5.76 20.46 -1.41
CA GLU A 70 5.25 20.65 -0.06
C GLU A 70 4.17 21.73 -0.06
N SER A 71 3.02 21.40 0.48
CA SER A 71 1.88 22.30 0.64
C SER A 71 2.18 23.31 1.75
N ARG A 72 1.99 24.59 1.44
CA ARG A 72 2.11 25.69 2.43
C ARG A 72 0.90 25.78 3.36
N LEU A 73 -0.21 25.09 3.02
CA LEU A 73 -1.46 25.18 3.78
C LEU A 73 -1.49 24.20 4.94
N ASP A 74 -1.02 22.98 4.73
CA ASP A 74 -1.18 21.86 5.68
C ASP A 74 0.07 21.01 5.87
N GLY A 75 1.18 21.37 5.21
CA GLY A 75 2.46 20.64 5.29
C GLY A 75 2.43 19.25 4.62
N THR A 76 1.39 18.95 3.83
CA THR A 76 1.34 17.74 2.99
C THR A 76 2.49 17.73 2.00
N ILE A 77 3.20 16.59 1.87
CA ILE A 77 4.31 16.45 0.94
C ILE A 77 3.96 15.40 -0.11
N LYS A 78 4.06 15.78 -1.38
CA LYS A 78 3.91 14.87 -2.50
C LYS A 78 5.27 14.58 -3.12
N TYR A 79 5.61 13.29 -3.23
CA TYR A 79 6.81 12.80 -3.87
C TYR A 79 6.50 12.17 -5.21
N LEU A 80 7.36 12.43 -6.19
CA LEU A 80 7.51 11.64 -7.40
C LEU A 80 8.82 10.89 -7.28
N TRP A 81 8.73 9.57 -7.18
CA TRP A 81 9.87 8.67 -7.07
C TRP A 81 10.17 8.01 -8.40
N GLU A 82 11.43 7.95 -8.78
CA GLU A 82 11.91 7.11 -9.87
C GLU A 82 12.41 5.77 -9.31
N LEU A 83 11.91 4.70 -9.90
CA LEU A 83 12.30 3.33 -9.59
C LEU A 83 13.54 2.92 -10.41
N GLN A 84 14.16 1.79 -10.06
CA GLN A 84 15.39 1.32 -10.73
C GLN A 84 15.24 1.04 -12.22
N ASP A 85 14.02 0.83 -12.71
CA ASP A 85 13.70 0.62 -14.12
C ASP A 85 13.30 1.89 -14.88
N GLY A 86 13.44 3.07 -14.24
CA GLY A 86 13.09 4.37 -14.80
C GLY A 86 11.60 4.72 -14.74
N ASN A 87 10.74 3.83 -14.25
CA ASN A 87 9.34 4.15 -14.01
C ASN A 87 9.18 5.08 -12.82
N CYS A 88 8.13 5.91 -12.85
CA CYS A 88 7.82 6.84 -11.76
C CYS A 88 6.52 6.45 -11.05
N ILE A 89 6.53 6.63 -9.72
CA ILE A 89 5.36 6.46 -8.86
C ILE A 89 5.20 7.66 -7.92
N GLU A 90 4.00 7.84 -7.39
CA GLU A 90 3.68 8.93 -6.47
C GLU A 90 3.45 8.41 -5.06
N THR A 91 3.91 9.19 -4.09
CA THR A 91 3.64 8.97 -2.65
C THR A 91 3.25 10.30 -2.03
N VAL A 92 2.29 10.29 -1.10
CA VAL A 92 1.85 11.51 -0.41
C VAL A 92 1.98 11.31 1.09
N LEU A 93 2.72 12.20 1.75
CA LEU A 93 2.80 12.28 3.21
C LEU A 93 1.84 13.36 3.71
N MET A 94 0.88 12.95 4.53
CA MET A 94 -0.13 13.81 5.13
C MET A 94 0.07 13.86 6.64
N GLN A 95 -0.10 15.03 7.22
CA GLN A 95 0.01 15.24 8.66
C GLN A 95 -1.38 15.39 9.29
N TYR A 96 -1.68 14.55 10.28
CA TYR A 96 -2.92 14.59 11.03
C TYR A 96 -2.64 14.70 12.53
N HIS A 97 -3.64 15.10 13.32
CA HIS A 97 -3.51 15.15 14.79
C HIS A 97 -3.23 13.77 15.43
N HIS A 98 -3.59 12.69 14.74
CA HIS A 98 -3.38 11.31 15.17
C HIS A 98 -2.12 10.66 14.57
N GLY A 99 -1.22 11.45 13.99
CA GLY A 99 0.06 11.00 13.41
C GLY A 99 0.18 11.21 11.91
N ASN A 100 1.36 10.91 11.37
CA ASN A 100 1.63 11.07 9.95
C ASN A 100 1.14 9.86 9.17
N THR A 101 0.42 10.09 8.10
CA THR A 101 -0.11 9.06 7.20
C THR A 101 0.59 9.15 5.85
N VAL A 102 1.11 8.04 5.38
CA VAL A 102 1.66 7.94 4.02
C VAL A 102 0.69 7.22 3.09
N CYS A 103 0.39 7.85 1.95
CA CYS A 103 -0.36 7.25 0.85
C CYS A 103 0.63 6.69 -0.17
N ILE A 104 0.59 5.39 -0.40
CA ILE A 104 1.52 4.68 -1.27
C ILE A 104 0.85 4.08 -2.50
N SER A 105 1.62 3.93 -3.57
CA SER A 105 1.26 3.25 -4.80
C SER A 105 1.52 1.75 -4.70
N SER A 106 0.73 0.94 -5.41
CA SER A 106 0.86 -0.52 -5.48
C SER A 106 1.23 -1.04 -6.87
N GLN A 107 1.13 -0.21 -7.90
CA GLN A 107 1.45 -0.53 -9.30
C GLN A 107 2.10 0.67 -9.99
N VAL A 108 2.74 0.42 -11.13
CA VAL A 108 3.07 1.45 -12.11
C VAL A 108 1.93 1.51 -13.11
N GLY A 109 1.12 2.60 -13.02
CA GLY A 109 -0.13 2.70 -13.76
C GLY A 109 -1.25 1.83 -13.20
N CYS A 110 -2.41 1.79 -13.85
CA CYS A 110 -3.57 1.02 -13.41
C CYS A 110 -4.43 0.60 -14.61
N ARG A 111 -4.95 -0.63 -14.60
CA ARG A 111 -5.81 -1.14 -15.67
C ARG A 111 -7.31 -1.01 -15.41
N MET A 112 -7.72 -0.48 -14.27
CA MET A 112 -9.14 -0.47 -13.86
C MET A 112 -10.01 0.47 -14.70
N GLY A 113 -9.43 1.48 -15.35
CA GLY A 113 -10.12 2.33 -16.32
C GLY A 113 -11.12 3.32 -15.71
N CYS A 114 -10.99 3.65 -14.42
CA CYS A 114 -11.88 4.63 -13.77
C CYS A 114 -11.79 5.98 -14.48
N ALA A 115 -12.93 6.52 -14.95
CA ALA A 115 -12.99 7.69 -15.82
C ALA A 115 -12.44 9.00 -15.20
N PHE A 116 -12.37 9.07 -13.89
CA PHE A 116 -11.88 10.23 -13.13
C PHE A 116 -10.41 10.08 -12.69
N CYS A 117 -9.75 8.93 -12.95
CA CYS A 117 -8.44 8.62 -12.39
C CYS A 117 -7.32 8.76 -13.40
N ALA A 118 -6.37 9.66 -13.14
CA ALA A 118 -5.22 9.88 -14.01
C ALA A 118 -4.29 8.64 -14.11
N SER A 119 -4.27 7.78 -13.09
CA SER A 119 -3.43 6.58 -13.06
C SER A 119 -3.80 5.55 -14.15
N THR A 120 -4.97 5.67 -14.79
CA THR A 120 -5.42 4.74 -15.82
C THR A 120 -5.06 5.18 -17.24
N ILE A 121 -4.63 6.43 -17.44
CA ILE A 121 -4.41 7.04 -18.78
C ILE A 121 -3.33 6.26 -19.56
N ALA A 122 -2.22 5.92 -18.89
CA ALA A 122 -1.13 5.15 -19.50
C ALA A 122 -1.32 3.62 -19.40
N GLY A 123 -2.44 3.16 -18.83
CA GLY A 123 -2.66 1.76 -18.52
C GLY A 123 -1.74 1.26 -17.38
N ARG A 124 -1.74 -0.07 -17.18
CA ARG A 124 -0.85 -0.73 -16.21
C ARG A 124 0.43 -1.17 -16.92
N VAL A 125 1.56 -0.73 -16.40
CA VAL A 125 2.89 -1.18 -16.86
C VAL A 125 3.28 -2.47 -16.13
N ARG A 126 3.33 -2.42 -14.78
CA ARG A 126 3.64 -3.58 -13.94
C ARG A 126 3.16 -3.42 -12.50
N ASP A 127 3.21 -4.50 -11.77
CA ASP A 127 3.04 -4.49 -10.33
C ASP A 127 4.31 -3.98 -9.64
N LEU A 128 4.15 -3.33 -8.48
CA LEU A 128 5.27 -3.03 -7.61
C LEU A 128 5.67 -4.27 -6.81
N ALA A 129 6.97 -4.45 -6.63
CA ALA A 129 7.52 -5.45 -5.73
C ALA A 129 7.25 -5.05 -4.25
N PRO A 130 7.28 -6.01 -3.32
CA PRO A 130 7.13 -5.71 -1.89
C PRO A 130 8.12 -4.67 -1.38
N SER A 131 9.38 -4.74 -1.82
CA SER A 131 10.43 -3.78 -1.51
C SER A 131 10.11 -2.37 -1.99
N GLU A 132 9.56 -2.22 -3.20
CA GLU A 132 9.23 -0.91 -3.77
C GLU A 132 8.05 -0.23 -3.04
N MET A 133 7.13 -1.03 -2.48
CA MET A 133 6.08 -0.52 -1.60
C MET A 133 6.65 -0.11 -0.23
N LEU A 134 7.54 -0.94 0.34
CA LEU A 134 8.25 -0.65 1.60
C LEU A 134 9.11 0.61 1.47
N ASP A 135 9.79 0.77 0.34
CA ASP A 135 10.66 1.90 0.05
C ASP A 135 9.91 3.24 0.06
N GLN A 136 8.66 3.26 -0.42
CA GLN A 136 7.84 4.48 -0.36
C GLN A 136 7.63 4.94 1.08
N VAL A 137 7.38 4.02 2.01
CA VAL A 137 7.22 4.33 3.44
C VAL A 137 8.54 4.78 4.03
N LEU A 138 9.57 3.95 3.87
CA LEU A 138 10.88 4.12 4.48
C LEU A 138 11.58 5.41 4.03
N PHE A 139 11.68 5.63 2.72
CA PHE A 139 12.38 6.80 2.19
C PHE A 139 11.57 8.09 2.35
N THR A 140 10.24 8.02 2.41
CA THR A 140 9.42 9.18 2.81
C THR A 140 9.68 9.56 4.26
N GLN A 141 9.78 8.59 5.17
CA GLN A 141 10.14 8.84 6.57
C GLN A 141 11.53 9.47 6.70
N MET A 142 12.52 8.90 5.99
CA MET A 142 13.90 9.38 6.04
C MET A 142 14.05 10.79 5.45
N ASP A 143 13.43 11.07 4.31
CA ASP A 143 13.55 12.38 3.64
C ASP A 143 12.78 13.49 4.36
N SER A 144 11.62 13.17 4.94
CA SER A 144 10.81 14.14 5.67
C SER A 144 11.28 14.36 7.11
N GLY A 145 12.01 13.40 7.70
CA GLY A 145 12.32 13.37 9.13
C GLY A 145 11.10 13.16 10.03
N ARG A 146 9.95 12.76 9.46
CA ARG A 146 8.68 12.57 10.19
C ARG A 146 8.40 11.09 10.34
N GLU A 147 8.20 10.62 11.56
CA GLU A 147 7.80 9.24 11.84
C GLU A 147 6.43 8.94 11.21
N ILE A 148 6.34 7.84 10.46
CA ILE A 148 5.10 7.42 9.81
C ILE A 148 4.35 6.47 10.73
N SER A 149 3.13 6.87 11.11
CA SER A 149 2.25 6.11 12.00
C SER A 149 1.23 5.28 11.24
N ASN A 150 0.80 5.74 10.05
CA ASN A 150 -0.29 5.13 9.30
C ASN A 150 0.05 5.01 7.81
N ILE A 151 -0.48 3.97 7.17
CA ILE A 151 -0.30 3.72 5.73
C ILE A 151 -1.67 3.59 5.07
N VAL A 152 -1.85 4.25 3.92
CA VAL A 152 -3.01 4.02 3.06
C VAL A 152 -2.55 3.61 1.67
N LEU A 153 -3.03 2.46 1.18
CA LEU A 153 -2.80 1.99 -0.19
C LEU A 153 -3.89 2.60 -1.08
N MET A 154 -3.73 3.90 -1.37
CA MET A 154 -4.69 4.72 -2.15
C MET A 154 -3.98 5.52 -3.25
N GLY A 155 -2.74 5.18 -3.56
CA GLY A 155 -1.96 5.80 -4.64
C GLY A 155 -2.24 5.16 -6.00
N ILE A 156 -1.22 5.10 -6.84
CA ILE A 156 -1.31 4.52 -8.19
C ILE A 156 -1.46 3.00 -8.11
N GLY A 157 -2.48 2.47 -8.81
CA GLY A 157 -2.73 1.04 -8.92
C GLY A 157 -3.96 0.55 -8.14
N GLU A 158 -4.32 -0.71 -8.40
CA GLU A 158 -5.31 -1.47 -7.63
C GLU A 158 -4.58 -2.49 -6.75
N PRO A 159 -4.57 -2.31 -5.41
CA PRO A 159 -3.80 -3.20 -4.53
C PRO A 159 -4.22 -4.68 -4.62
N LEU A 160 -5.51 -4.95 -4.81
CA LEU A 160 -6.02 -6.33 -4.91
C LEU A 160 -5.76 -6.99 -6.27
N ASP A 161 -5.27 -6.23 -7.24
CA ASP A 161 -4.74 -6.75 -8.50
C ASP A 161 -3.26 -7.17 -8.36
N ASN A 162 -2.55 -6.60 -7.39
CA ASN A 162 -1.18 -6.94 -6.98
C ASN A 162 -1.14 -7.65 -5.60
N ARG A 163 -2.16 -8.44 -5.29
CA ARG A 163 -2.47 -8.93 -3.93
C ARG A 163 -1.32 -9.68 -3.26
N ASP A 164 -0.56 -10.51 -4.00
CA ASP A 164 0.47 -11.36 -3.41
C ASP A 164 1.67 -10.51 -2.94
N ASN A 165 2.10 -9.53 -3.75
CA ASN A 165 3.14 -8.57 -3.34
C ASN A 165 2.66 -7.65 -2.23
N VAL A 166 1.39 -7.20 -2.28
CA VAL A 166 0.79 -6.38 -1.22
C VAL A 166 0.77 -7.16 0.10
N LEU A 167 0.34 -8.42 0.09
CA LEU A 167 0.34 -9.25 1.30
C LEU A 167 1.75 -9.39 1.89
N LYS A 168 2.74 -9.62 1.04
CA LYS A 168 4.14 -9.72 1.46
C LYS A 168 4.66 -8.39 2.01
N PHE A 169 4.35 -7.27 1.37
CA PHE A 169 4.66 -5.93 1.89
C PHE A 169 4.04 -5.70 3.28
N LEU A 170 2.77 -6.08 3.48
CA LEU A 170 2.11 -5.97 4.77
C LEU A 170 2.86 -6.74 5.87
N GLY A 171 3.33 -7.95 5.56
CA GLY A 171 4.19 -8.72 6.47
C GLY A 171 5.51 -8.01 6.80
N LEU A 172 6.18 -7.46 5.79
CA LEU A 172 7.45 -6.76 5.93
C LEU A 172 7.32 -5.49 6.78
N VAL A 173 6.34 -4.64 6.49
CA VAL A 173 6.17 -3.36 7.18
C VAL A 173 5.69 -3.53 8.63
N ASN A 174 4.98 -4.62 8.91
CA ASN A 174 4.50 -4.95 10.26
C ASN A 174 5.55 -5.70 11.12
N HIS A 175 6.63 -6.20 10.52
CA HIS A 175 7.60 -7.04 11.21
C HIS A 175 8.26 -6.30 12.40
N PRO A 176 8.36 -6.91 13.59
CA PRO A 176 8.89 -6.26 14.81
C PRO A 176 10.37 -5.85 14.69
N ASP A 177 11.17 -6.56 13.91
CA ASP A 177 12.56 -6.19 13.60
C ASP A 177 12.68 -5.22 12.42
N GLY A 178 11.56 -4.75 11.85
CA GLY A 178 11.48 -3.78 10.76
C GLY A 178 10.88 -2.44 11.19
N MET A 179 9.99 -1.88 10.38
CA MET A 179 9.31 -0.61 10.68
C MET A 179 8.25 -0.75 11.77
N HIS A 180 7.75 -1.94 12.02
CA HIS A 180 6.80 -2.29 13.08
C HIS A 180 5.49 -1.48 13.05
N ILE A 181 5.00 -1.16 11.87
CA ILE A 181 3.71 -0.47 11.70
C ILE A 181 2.60 -1.51 11.82
N GLY A 182 1.77 -1.40 12.85
CA GLY A 182 0.71 -2.36 13.16
C GLY A 182 -0.38 -2.39 12.07
N MET A 183 -0.98 -3.57 11.80
CA MET A 183 -2.01 -3.75 10.78
C MET A 183 -3.22 -2.82 10.97
N ARG A 184 -3.56 -2.43 12.20
CA ARG A 184 -4.67 -1.50 12.50
C ARG A 184 -4.40 -0.06 12.00
N HIS A 185 -3.15 0.25 11.74
CA HIS A 185 -2.70 1.53 11.17
C HIS A 185 -2.61 1.51 9.64
N ILE A 186 -3.07 0.42 9.01
CA ILE A 186 -3.01 0.26 7.57
C ILE A 186 -4.44 0.20 7.01
N SER A 187 -4.71 1.02 6.00
CA SER A 187 -5.94 0.97 5.22
C SER A 187 -5.61 0.58 3.77
N LEU A 188 -6.26 -0.47 3.28
CA LEU A 188 -6.18 -0.90 1.91
C LEU A 188 -7.45 -0.47 1.19
N SER A 189 -7.30 0.32 0.11
CA SER A 189 -8.43 0.72 -0.72
C SER A 189 -8.51 -0.13 -1.99
N THR A 190 -9.72 -0.45 -2.39
CA THR A 190 -9.98 -1.17 -3.64
C THR A 190 -11.13 -0.56 -4.42
N CYS A 191 -11.07 -0.64 -5.73
CA CYS A 191 -12.20 -0.30 -6.60
C CYS A 191 -13.29 -1.39 -6.61
N GLY A 192 -13.13 -2.48 -5.84
CA GLY A 192 -14.12 -3.54 -5.71
C GLY A 192 -13.77 -4.81 -6.51
N VAL A 193 -12.52 -5.24 -6.47
CA VAL A 193 -12.10 -6.55 -7.02
C VAL A 193 -12.51 -7.65 -6.06
N ILE A 194 -13.73 -8.20 -6.23
CA ILE A 194 -14.35 -9.16 -5.29
C ILE A 194 -13.46 -10.36 -4.98
N PRO A 195 -12.83 -11.06 -5.95
CA PRO A 195 -11.94 -12.16 -5.61
C PRO A 195 -10.74 -11.76 -4.75
N GLY A 196 -10.30 -10.50 -4.87
CA GLY A 196 -9.25 -9.94 -4.01
C GLY A 196 -9.75 -9.65 -2.59
N ILE A 197 -10.97 -9.16 -2.44
CA ILE A 197 -11.63 -8.95 -1.12
C ILE A 197 -11.78 -10.29 -0.39
N GLU A 198 -12.25 -11.33 -1.09
CA GLU A 198 -12.43 -12.68 -0.53
C GLU A 198 -11.09 -13.30 -0.14
N PHE A 199 -10.07 -13.15 -0.98
CA PHE A 199 -8.70 -13.57 -0.65
C PHE A 199 -8.20 -12.87 0.62
N LEU A 200 -8.40 -11.54 0.72
CA LEU A 200 -7.96 -10.76 1.88
C LEU A 200 -8.72 -11.18 3.16
N ALA A 201 -10.01 -11.51 3.05
CA ALA A 201 -10.81 -12.02 4.17
C ALA A 201 -10.21 -13.29 4.79
N GLN A 202 -9.70 -14.20 3.96
CA GLN A 202 -9.07 -15.46 4.39
C GLN A 202 -7.74 -15.26 5.12
N GLN A 203 -7.10 -14.10 4.97
CA GLN A 203 -5.83 -13.80 5.65
C GLN A 203 -6.03 -13.36 7.12
N HIS A 204 -7.25 -13.10 7.55
CA HIS A 204 -7.60 -12.65 8.91
C HIS A 204 -6.76 -11.46 9.44
N LEU A 205 -6.32 -10.59 8.53
CA LEU A 205 -5.54 -9.41 8.87
C LEU A 205 -6.41 -8.34 9.54
N GLN A 206 -5.81 -7.62 10.49
CA GLN A 206 -6.50 -6.57 11.26
C GLN A 206 -6.42 -5.18 10.59
N LEU A 207 -6.25 -5.13 9.27
CA LEU A 207 -6.26 -3.88 8.52
C LEU A 207 -7.68 -3.37 8.24
N THR A 208 -7.79 -2.09 7.86
CA THR A 208 -9.04 -1.51 7.39
C THR A 208 -9.18 -1.70 5.88
N LEU A 209 -10.29 -2.28 5.44
CA LEU A 209 -10.65 -2.32 4.02
C LEU A 209 -11.47 -1.08 3.67
N SER A 210 -11.01 -0.29 2.71
CA SER A 210 -11.76 0.84 2.15
C SER A 210 -12.22 0.51 0.74
N VAL A 211 -13.47 0.83 0.41
CA VAL A 211 -14.01 0.57 -0.93
C VAL A 211 -14.34 1.88 -1.62
N SER A 212 -13.74 2.09 -2.79
CA SER A 212 -14.05 3.21 -3.68
C SER A 212 -15.38 2.96 -4.38
N LEU A 213 -16.48 3.41 -3.76
CA LEU A 213 -17.83 3.23 -4.32
C LEU A 213 -18.14 4.25 -5.42
N HIS A 214 -17.94 5.53 -5.15
CA HIS A 214 -18.08 6.71 -6.04
C HIS A 214 -19.45 6.91 -6.72
N ALA A 215 -20.39 5.97 -6.57
CA ALA A 215 -21.74 6.10 -7.09
C ALA A 215 -22.72 5.28 -6.23
N PRO A 216 -23.99 5.72 -6.08
CA PRO A 216 -24.96 5.07 -5.20
C PRO A 216 -25.57 3.80 -5.82
N ASP A 217 -25.53 3.66 -7.14
CA ASP A 217 -26.16 2.59 -7.90
C ASP A 217 -25.23 2.02 -8.99
N SER A 218 -25.54 0.82 -9.46
CA SER A 218 -24.74 0.09 -10.44
C SER A 218 -24.72 0.76 -11.83
N GLU A 219 -25.79 1.44 -12.24
CA GLU A 219 -25.83 2.10 -13.55
C GLU A 219 -24.84 3.28 -13.60
N THR A 220 -24.93 4.17 -12.62
CA THR A 220 -24.03 5.32 -12.50
C THR A 220 -22.60 4.86 -12.30
N ARG A 221 -22.39 3.85 -11.44
CA ARG A 221 -21.05 3.31 -11.16
C ARG A 221 -20.41 2.71 -12.41
N SER A 222 -21.18 1.98 -13.23
CA SER A 222 -20.67 1.36 -14.48
C SER A 222 -20.20 2.38 -15.51
N ARG A 223 -20.72 3.62 -15.46
CA ARG A 223 -20.30 4.70 -16.37
C ARG A 223 -18.91 5.23 -16.01
N ILE A 224 -18.57 5.26 -14.72
CA ILE A 224 -17.32 5.88 -14.23
C ILE A 224 -16.29 4.86 -13.75
N MET A 225 -16.71 3.64 -13.40
CA MET A 225 -15.84 2.56 -12.92
C MET A 225 -16.16 1.26 -13.67
N PRO A 226 -15.39 0.92 -14.72
CA PRO A 226 -15.66 -0.27 -15.54
C PRO A 226 -15.65 -1.61 -14.77
N VAL A 227 -14.97 -1.69 -13.63
CA VAL A 227 -14.96 -2.88 -12.75
C VAL A 227 -16.38 -3.27 -12.32
N ASN A 228 -17.31 -2.31 -12.23
CA ASN A 228 -18.70 -2.55 -11.87
C ASN A 228 -19.48 -3.38 -12.90
N ARG A 229 -19.04 -3.41 -14.15
CA ARG A 229 -19.64 -4.27 -15.18
C ARG A 229 -19.38 -5.75 -14.92
N LYS A 230 -18.36 -6.06 -14.13
CA LYS A 230 -18.00 -7.43 -13.73
C LYS A 230 -18.49 -7.77 -12.32
N TYR A 231 -18.49 -6.78 -11.45
CA TYR A 231 -18.87 -6.91 -10.03
C TYR A 231 -19.76 -5.73 -9.68
N ASP A 232 -21.06 -5.96 -9.64
CA ASP A 232 -22.02 -4.90 -9.35
C ASP A 232 -21.98 -4.43 -7.89
N VAL A 233 -22.76 -3.40 -7.58
CA VAL A 233 -22.79 -2.81 -6.24
C VAL A 233 -23.29 -3.79 -5.19
N GLU A 234 -24.28 -4.62 -5.54
CA GLU A 234 -24.89 -5.58 -4.63
C GLU A 234 -23.91 -6.71 -4.27
N GLU A 235 -23.26 -7.28 -5.29
CA GLU A 235 -22.19 -8.27 -5.09
C GLU A 235 -21.03 -7.70 -4.27
N LEU A 236 -20.67 -6.44 -4.52
CA LEU A 236 -19.62 -5.75 -3.78
C LEU A 236 -19.98 -5.58 -2.30
N PHE A 237 -21.20 -5.15 -1.99
CA PHE A 237 -21.66 -5.08 -0.60
C PHE A 237 -21.70 -6.44 0.09
N ALA A 238 -22.15 -7.47 -0.61
CA ALA A 238 -22.14 -8.83 -0.09
C ALA A 238 -20.69 -9.29 0.23
N ALA A 239 -19.71 -8.98 -0.64
CA ALA A 239 -18.30 -9.30 -0.39
C ALA A 239 -17.73 -8.52 0.81
N CYS A 240 -18.07 -7.24 0.94
CA CYS A 240 -17.68 -6.42 2.10
C CYS A 240 -18.27 -6.97 3.41
N HIS A 241 -19.51 -7.44 3.37
CA HIS A 241 -20.16 -8.07 4.53
C HIS A 241 -19.45 -9.36 4.93
N ARG A 242 -19.11 -10.22 3.96
CA ARG A 242 -18.32 -11.45 4.22
C ARG A 242 -16.94 -11.11 4.81
N TYR A 243 -16.27 -10.08 4.29
CA TYR A 243 -15.01 -9.61 4.84
C TYR A 243 -15.14 -9.20 6.31
N PHE A 244 -16.17 -8.42 6.64
CA PHE A 244 -16.46 -8.01 8.02
C PHE A 244 -16.72 -9.21 8.92
N GLN A 245 -17.54 -10.16 8.49
CA GLN A 245 -17.83 -11.39 9.26
C GLN A 245 -16.56 -12.20 9.54
N ALA A 246 -15.67 -12.31 8.54
CA ALA A 246 -14.45 -13.12 8.66
C ALA A 246 -13.38 -12.44 9.55
N THR A 247 -13.29 -11.12 9.53
CA THR A 247 -12.17 -10.39 10.16
C THR A 247 -12.58 -9.63 11.44
N GLY A 248 -13.85 -9.38 11.64
CA GLY A 248 -14.36 -8.46 12.67
C GLY A 248 -13.96 -6.98 12.41
N ARG A 249 -13.35 -6.67 11.24
CA ARG A 249 -12.89 -5.34 10.88
C ARG A 249 -13.88 -4.67 9.94
N ARG A 250 -14.25 -3.43 10.26
CA ARG A 250 -15.14 -2.65 9.41
C ARG A 250 -14.55 -2.50 8.01
N SER A 251 -15.36 -2.75 7.00
CA SER A 251 -15.14 -2.19 5.68
C SER A 251 -15.76 -0.80 5.69
N LEU A 252 -14.93 0.24 5.48
CA LEU A 252 -15.45 1.59 5.31
C LEU A 252 -16.24 1.64 4.00
N GLY A 253 -17.55 1.66 4.09
CA GLY A 253 -18.46 1.63 2.94
C GLY A 253 -19.88 1.23 3.28
N GLY A 254 -20.13 0.46 4.34
CA GLY A 254 -21.46 -0.04 4.67
C GLY A 254 -22.05 0.41 6.01
N ASP A 255 -21.22 0.95 6.91
CA ASP A 255 -21.61 1.16 8.30
C ASP A 255 -21.48 2.62 8.77
N ILE A 256 -20.84 3.45 7.94
CA ILE A 256 -20.69 4.89 8.17
C ILE A 256 -20.77 5.58 6.82
N ASP A 257 -21.21 6.84 6.81
CA ASP A 257 -21.18 7.76 5.67
C ASP A 257 -19.73 8.01 5.17
N ALA A 258 -19.02 6.95 4.83
CA ALA A 258 -17.57 6.91 4.66
C ALA A 258 -17.11 7.04 3.20
N SER A 259 -18.03 7.14 2.25
CA SER A 259 -17.67 7.53 0.88
C SER A 259 -17.78 9.05 0.73
N CYS A 260 -16.90 9.64 -0.10
CA CYS A 260 -16.98 11.07 -0.42
C CYS A 260 -18.37 11.43 -0.92
N GLY A 261 -19.16 12.14 -0.11
CA GLY A 261 -20.50 12.59 -0.45
C GLY A 261 -21.66 11.88 0.25
N GLN A 262 -21.50 10.75 0.91
CA GLN A 262 -22.59 10.08 1.64
C GLN A 262 -23.11 10.91 2.82
N LEU A 263 -22.21 11.53 3.57
CA LEU A 263 -22.58 12.44 4.66
C LEU A 263 -23.42 13.63 4.15
N ARG A 264 -23.05 14.16 2.97
CA ARG A 264 -23.79 15.25 2.31
C ARG A 264 -25.18 14.80 1.87
N ARG A 265 -25.31 13.61 1.30
CA ARG A 265 -26.57 13.03 0.85
C ARG A 265 -27.52 12.83 2.01
N LYS A 266 -27.07 12.23 3.11
CA LYS A 266 -27.87 12.02 4.32
C LYS A 266 -28.32 13.34 4.94
N ALA A 267 -27.44 14.35 5.01
CA ALA A 267 -27.78 15.69 5.48
C ALA A 267 -28.76 16.42 4.53
N MET A 268 -28.81 16.09 3.25
CA MET A 268 -29.80 16.62 2.30
C MET A 268 -31.14 15.91 2.44
N GLU A 269 -31.15 14.58 2.56
CA GLU A 269 -32.34 13.76 2.81
C GLU A 269 -33.02 14.14 4.14
N GLU A 270 -32.24 14.40 5.21
CA GLU A 270 -32.74 14.88 6.48
C GLU A 270 -33.37 16.31 6.40
N LYS A 271 -32.85 17.16 5.51
CA LYS A 271 -33.43 18.50 5.27
C LYS A 271 -34.69 18.45 4.42
N GLU A 272 -34.76 17.54 3.44
CA GLU A 272 -35.97 17.36 2.62
C GLU A 272 -37.10 16.67 3.40
N GLY A 273 -36.76 15.69 4.28
CA GLY A 273 -37.73 15.05 5.17
C GLY A 273 -38.22 15.92 6.34
N ALA A 274 -37.49 16.98 6.69
CA ALA A 274 -37.92 17.95 7.71
C ALA A 274 -38.77 19.12 7.16
N GLY A 275 -39.05 19.12 5.86
CA GLY A 275 -39.74 20.18 5.15
C GLY A 275 -41.22 19.90 4.80
N GLU A 276 -41.81 18.79 5.27
CA GLU A 276 -43.27 18.58 5.14
C GLU A 276 -43.95 18.86 6.48
N PRO A 277 -44.94 19.81 6.49
CA PRO A 277 -45.72 20.15 7.68
C PRO A 277 -46.77 19.11 8.04
#